data_73a744c87541756cfdbb01afb9d87b8f
#
_entry.id   73a744c87541756cfdbb01afb9d87b8f
#
_cell.length_a   1.000
_cell.length_b   1.000
_cell.length_c   1.000
_cell.angle_alpha   90.00
_cell.angle_beta   90.00
_cell.angle_gamma   90.00
#
_symmetry.space_group_name_H-M   'P 1'
#
loop_
_entity.id
_entity.type
_entity.pdbx_description
1 polymer ?
#
loop_
_entity_poly.entity_id
_entity_poly.type
_entity_poly.pdbx_seq_one_letter_code
_entity_poly.pdbx_strand_id
1 'polypeptide(L)'
;MLNIRLSNVNVKVDDTSRYADGTREQFNSMSYGVSAAEVQGTGKTKIELDGQNVLDSSTSEYGAGLRKKDSGNLTITDETSDKGETITAKEETETSGSLRAKGGIYGGAAIGGNSYEATDNITIEGYATVNANILKNTFGCYGAGIGGGASAKGSNITIQGHANVTANGGGTGAGIGGGGQDGYRGGDAENIIIRDYAKVTATGESGIGGGFGQSKKGNAKNIVIQGHATVDAKGSGAAIGAAWGDNAEVTIGTAGATAEQENVHVTATSSYGAAIGNGAKDTKVTIQGHVTIQTALDTASVAIGSEDGNVTVNIKDNASINAATGRSNSSIGGWKIDSDSGRKVVVNIDGGEHGKVKLGENSPITGGLDAISGTEVNIGNNVLLKIKQSWKNDKYIAVNNAEAEVGTRSNPAAGGLVNTIGDNTELWYTDYNGVLQKIVHGKNVCTKKEIGRKDATCTEDGWVKYGCTYESDRYATAPEHNYQWTETIPATGHRWGEWVEDTAAGTRTRECSVCHATETEPLPSDTNSALELRVVDAEGMDQ
;
A
#
# COMPACT_ATOMS: atom_id res chain seq x y z
N MET A 1 -22.14 -26.64 -9.03
CA MET A 1 -21.40 -26.41 -7.78
C MET A 1 -21.40 -27.71 -7.00
N LEU A 2 -20.23 -28.17 -6.58
CA LEU A 2 -20.10 -29.30 -5.67
C LEU A 2 -19.99 -28.75 -4.24
N ASN A 3 -20.88 -29.20 -3.34
CA ASN A 3 -20.82 -28.86 -1.93
C ASN A 3 -20.33 -30.07 -1.15
N ILE A 4 -19.31 -29.92 -0.36
CA ILE A 4 -18.71 -30.94 0.47
C ILE A 4 -18.75 -30.44 1.91
N ARG A 5 -19.16 -31.27 2.84
CA ARG A 5 -19.06 -31.00 4.27
C ARG A 5 -17.98 -31.91 4.87
N LEU A 6 -17.00 -31.32 5.50
CA LEU A 6 -16.00 -32.04 6.28
C LEU A 6 -16.35 -31.91 7.76
N SER A 7 -16.58 -33.02 8.42
CA SER A 7 -16.89 -33.06 9.84
C SER A 7 -15.98 -34.05 10.55
N ASN A 8 -15.01 -33.54 11.30
CA ASN A 8 -14.02 -34.34 12.05
C ASN A 8 -13.26 -35.37 11.19
N VAL A 9 -12.93 -34.96 9.95
CA VAL A 9 -12.19 -35.79 8.99
C VAL A 9 -10.71 -35.78 9.35
N ASN A 10 -10.08 -36.93 9.37
CA ASN A 10 -8.66 -37.07 9.57
C ASN A 10 -8.07 -38.02 8.50
N VAL A 11 -7.43 -37.44 7.51
CA VAL A 11 -6.75 -38.18 6.44
C VAL A 11 -5.25 -37.91 6.55
N LYS A 12 -4.48 -38.96 6.72
CA LYS A 12 -3.02 -38.93 6.68
C LYS A 12 -2.54 -39.83 5.57
N VAL A 13 -1.73 -39.26 4.69
CA VAL A 13 -1.04 -40.05 3.66
C VAL A 13 0.17 -40.71 4.30
N ASP A 14 0.26 -42.01 4.16
CA ASP A 14 1.46 -42.80 4.49
C ASP A 14 2.11 -43.18 3.17
N ASP A 15 3.05 -42.38 2.71
CA ASP A 15 3.81 -42.66 1.49
C ASP A 15 4.97 -43.60 1.83
N THR A 16 4.61 -44.87 2.02
CA THR A 16 5.58 -45.94 2.21
C THR A 16 6.11 -46.49 0.88
N SER A 17 5.94 -45.80 -0.24
CA SER A 17 6.41 -46.22 -1.58
C SER A 17 7.96 -46.23 -1.72
N ARG A 18 8.63 -46.68 -0.67
CA ARG A 18 9.95 -47.25 -0.77
C ARG A 18 9.78 -48.71 -1.17
N TYR A 19 10.25 -49.08 -2.34
CA TYR A 19 10.34 -50.47 -2.70
C TYR A 19 10.97 -51.29 -1.56
N ALA A 20 10.49 -52.50 -1.32
CA ALA A 20 10.97 -53.36 -0.26
C ALA A 20 12.49 -53.71 -0.36
N ASP A 21 13.13 -53.38 -1.49
CA ASP A 21 14.56 -53.57 -1.74
C ASP A 21 15.42 -52.31 -1.51
N GLY A 22 14.83 -51.21 -1.10
CA GLY A 22 15.56 -49.95 -0.82
C GLY A 22 16.02 -49.19 -2.06
N THR A 23 15.71 -49.64 -3.26
CA THR A 23 16.04 -48.95 -4.49
C THR A 23 14.98 -47.85 -4.78
N ARG A 24 15.43 -46.62 -5.07
CA ARG A 24 14.59 -45.59 -5.64
C ARG A 24 14.58 -45.78 -7.16
N GLU A 25 13.45 -46.13 -7.75
CA GLU A 25 13.30 -45.83 -9.17
C GLU A 25 13.42 -44.31 -9.36
N GLN A 26 14.42 -43.92 -10.12
CA GLN A 26 14.53 -42.52 -10.58
C GLN A 26 13.35 -42.25 -11.54
N PHE A 27 12.19 -41.97 -10.98
CA PHE A 27 11.10 -41.43 -11.77
C PHE A 27 11.46 -40.00 -12.18
N ASN A 28 11.67 -39.81 -13.45
CA ASN A 28 11.92 -38.53 -14.10
C ASN A 28 10.71 -37.59 -14.10
N SER A 29 9.75 -37.71 -13.17
CA SER A 29 8.62 -36.83 -13.07
C SER A 29 8.33 -36.46 -11.61
N MET A 30 8.86 -35.31 -11.21
CA MET A 30 8.70 -34.67 -9.89
C MET A 30 7.26 -34.18 -9.61
N SER A 31 6.27 -34.63 -10.37
CA SER A 31 4.86 -34.18 -10.24
C SER A 31 3.93 -35.22 -9.56
N TYR A 32 4.45 -36.32 -9.08
CA TYR A 32 3.63 -37.40 -8.48
C TYR A 32 3.70 -37.39 -6.95
N GLY A 33 3.16 -36.35 -6.31
CA GLY A 33 2.92 -36.39 -4.88
C GLY A 33 1.54 -36.96 -4.55
N VAL A 34 1.43 -37.75 -3.52
CA VAL A 34 0.14 -38.21 -3.00
C VAL A 34 -0.42 -37.16 -2.05
N SER A 35 -1.59 -36.66 -2.36
CA SER A 35 -2.29 -35.65 -1.55
C SER A 35 -3.32 -36.31 -0.64
N ALA A 36 -3.52 -35.77 0.58
CA ALA A 36 -4.52 -36.27 1.50
C ALA A 36 -5.96 -36.07 0.98
N ALA A 37 -6.17 -34.99 0.24
CA ALA A 37 -7.39 -34.72 -0.52
C ALA A 37 -7.07 -33.98 -1.80
N GLU A 38 -7.92 -34.15 -2.82
CA GLU A 38 -7.77 -33.47 -4.11
C GLU A 38 -9.10 -32.92 -4.59
N VAL A 39 -9.07 -31.67 -5.05
CA VAL A 39 -10.16 -31.03 -5.80
C VAL A 39 -9.67 -30.76 -7.20
N GLN A 40 -10.34 -31.37 -8.19
CA GLN A 40 -10.00 -31.23 -9.60
C GLN A 40 -11.20 -30.86 -10.47
N GLY A 41 -10.92 -30.31 -11.63
CA GLY A 41 -11.91 -29.91 -12.63
C GLY A 41 -12.11 -28.41 -12.70
N THR A 42 -13.00 -27.99 -13.61
CA THR A 42 -13.23 -26.56 -13.94
C THR A 42 -14.44 -25.98 -13.22
N GLY A 43 -15.13 -26.76 -12.40
CA GLY A 43 -16.32 -26.33 -11.67
C GLY A 43 -16.04 -25.55 -10.39
N LYS A 44 -17.10 -25.22 -9.68
CA LYS A 44 -17.03 -24.61 -8.35
C LYS A 44 -17.20 -25.67 -7.29
N THR A 45 -16.28 -25.74 -6.35
CA THR A 45 -16.33 -26.62 -5.18
C THR A 45 -16.34 -25.79 -3.92
N LYS A 46 -17.31 -26.01 -3.04
CA LYS A 46 -17.41 -25.42 -1.72
C LYS A 46 -17.20 -26.50 -0.67
N ILE A 47 -16.26 -26.28 0.23
CA ILE A 47 -15.98 -27.13 1.40
C ILE A 47 -16.45 -26.37 2.63
N GLU A 48 -17.50 -26.88 3.26
CA GLU A 48 -17.97 -26.44 4.57
C GLU A 48 -17.24 -27.22 5.66
N LEU A 49 -16.71 -26.52 6.65
CA LEU A 49 -15.94 -27.09 7.74
C LEU A 49 -16.79 -27.23 9.01
N ASP A 50 -16.90 -28.43 9.56
CA ASP A 50 -17.44 -28.66 10.89
C ASP A 50 -16.41 -29.37 11.76
N GLY A 51 -16.31 -28.96 13.01
CA GLY A 51 -15.37 -29.55 13.95
C GLY A 51 -13.91 -29.44 13.47
N GLN A 52 -13.11 -30.46 13.78
CA GLN A 52 -11.68 -30.44 13.49
C GLN A 52 -11.32 -31.37 12.32
N ASN A 53 -10.83 -30.81 11.24
CA ASN A 53 -10.46 -31.57 10.05
C ASN A 53 -8.93 -31.52 9.83
N VAL A 54 -8.36 -32.67 9.47
CA VAL A 54 -6.93 -32.83 9.21
C VAL A 54 -6.71 -33.47 7.86
N LEU A 55 -5.91 -32.84 7.01
CA LEU A 55 -5.44 -33.34 5.72
C LEU A 55 -3.90 -33.28 5.74
N ASP A 56 -3.27 -34.44 6.01
CA ASP A 56 -1.83 -34.50 6.29
C ASP A 56 -1.10 -35.33 5.22
N SER A 57 -0.35 -34.64 4.36
CA SER A 57 0.56 -35.24 3.37
C SER A 57 2.03 -35.08 3.75
N SER A 58 2.33 -34.79 5.02
CA SER A 58 3.69 -34.48 5.47
C SER A 58 4.70 -35.63 5.33
N THR A 59 4.24 -36.84 5.11
CA THR A 59 5.09 -38.01 4.80
C THR A 59 5.24 -38.23 3.30
N SER A 60 4.39 -37.62 2.47
CA SER A 60 4.55 -37.59 1.01
C SER A 60 5.72 -36.69 0.61
N GLU A 61 6.47 -37.07 -0.40
CA GLU A 61 7.60 -36.24 -0.86
C GLU A 61 7.10 -34.96 -1.56
N TYR A 62 6.09 -35.02 -2.42
CA TYR A 62 5.69 -33.95 -3.33
C TYR A 62 4.20 -33.58 -3.25
N GLY A 63 3.41 -34.25 -2.43
CA GLY A 63 1.96 -34.08 -2.36
C GLY A 63 1.52 -32.87 -1.57
N ALA A 64 0.45 -32.23 -2.01
CA ALA A 64 -0.23 -31.20 -1.22
C ALA A 64 -1.11 -31.83 -0.12
N GLY A 65 -1.35 -31.12 0.97
CA GLY A 65 -2.33 -31.51 1.99
C GLY A 65 -3.73 -31.55 1.39
N LEU A 66 -4.18 -30.41 0.87
CA LEU A 66 -5.36 -30.28 0.02
C LEU A 66 -4.91 -29.82 -1.36
N ARG A 67 -4.87 -30.71 -2.32
CA ARG A 67 -4.50 -30.38 -3.69
C ARG A 67 -5.63 -29.70 -4.42
N LYS A 68 -5.36 -28.53 -4.97
CA LYS A 68 -6.23 -27.82 -5.90
C LYS A 68 -5.64 -27.89 -7.29
N LYS A 69 -6.25 -28.72 -8.14
CA LYS A 69 -5.84 -28.95 -9.53
C LYS A 69 -6.84 -28.30 -10.48
N ASP A 70 -6.38 -27.92 -11.65
CA ASP A 70 -7.17 -27.28 -12.70
C ASP A 70 -7.72 -25.88 -12.33
N SER A 71 -8.49 -25.27 -13.23
CA SER A 71 -8.94 -23.87 -13.15
C SER A 71 -10.24 -23.66 -12.37
N GLY A 72 -10.84 -24.70 -11.80
CA GLY A 72 -12.07 -24.55 -11.01
C GLY A 72 -11.87 -23.72 -9.75
N ASN A 73 -12.95 -23.26 -9.15
CA ASN A 73 -12.91 -22.49 -7.90
C ASN A 73 -13.01 -23.42 -6.69
N LEU A 74 -12.15 -23.21 -5.71
CA LEU A 74 -12.23 -23.85 -4.40
C LEU A 74 -12.58 -22.79 -3.36
N THR A 75 -13.72 -22.97 -2.68
CA THR A 75 -14.10 -22.16 -1.51
C THR A 75 -14.04 -23.04 -0.27
N ILE A 76 -13.32 -22.61 0.76
CA ILE A 76 -13.28 -23.22 2.09
C ILE A 76 -13.97 -22.24 3.03
N THR A 77 -14.99 -22.72 3.73
CA THR A 77 -15.84 -21.85 4.55
C THR A 77 -16.32 -22.57 5.82
N ASP A 78 -16.75 -21.77 6.77
CA ASP A 78 -17.57 -22.18 7.92
C ASP A 78 -18.67 -21.13 8.06
N GLU A 79 -19.82 -21.42 7.46
CA GLU A 79 -21.01 -20.55 7.46
C GLU A 79 -22.15 -21.15 8.26
N THR A 80 -22.04 -22.41 8.66
CA THR A 80 -23.08 -23.10 9.40
C THR A 80 -22.55 -23.62 10.72
N SER A 81 -23.39 -23.61 11.76
CA SER A 81 -23.08 -24.29 13.02
C SER A 81 -23.02 -25.81 12.81
N ASP A 82 -22.44 -26.52 13.79
CA ASP A 82 -22.44 -28.00 13.82
C ASP A 82 -23.86 -28.60 13.69
N LYS A 83 -24.90 -27.83 13.92
CA LYS A 83 -26.30 -28.20 13.73
C LYS A 83 -26.84 -27.89 12.32
N GLY A 84 -26.02 -27.29 11.46
CA GLY A 84 -26.41 -26.89 10.10
C GLY A 84 -27.19 -25.59 10.00
N GLU A 85 -27.22 -24.79 11.03
CA GLU A 85 -27.83 -23.46 11.03
C GLU A 85 -26.83 -22.41 10.51
N THR A 86 -27.30 -21.45 9.73
CA THR A 86 -26.43 -20.36 9.23
C THR A 86 -25.94 -19.48 10.37
N ILE A 87 -24.63 -19.31 10.46
CA ILE A 87 -23.99 -18.46 11.47
C ILE A 87 -24.07 -17.01 10.98
N THR A 88 -24.89 -16.18 11.61
CA THR A 88 -25.02 -14.75 11.30
C THR A 88 -24.14 -13.86 12.17
N ALA A 89 -23.87 -14.30 13.39
CA ALA A 89 -22.86 -13.73 14.29
C ALA A 89 -22.37 -14.86 15.19
N LYS A 90 -21.06 -14.97 15.35
CA LYS A 90 -20.48 -16.01 16.19
C LYS A 90 -20.65 -15.63 17.65
N GLU A 91 -21.38 -16.43 18.43
CA GLU A 91 -21.30 -16.36 19.88
C GLU A 91 -19.93 -16.91 20.32
N GLU A 92 -19.33 -16.31 21.38
CA GLU A 92 -17.99 -16.67 21.89
C GLU A 92 -17.85 -18.17 22.26
N THR A 93 -18.96 -18.89 22.33
CA THR A 93 -19.03 -20.29 22.75
C THR A 93 -19.05 -21.31 21.61
N GLU A 94 -19.20 -20.88 20.35
CA GLU A 94 -19.22 -21.80 19.21
C GLU A 94 -17.81 -22.04 18.65
N THR A 95 -17.43 -23.32 18.55
CA THR A 95 -16.15 -23.72 17.92
C THR A 95 -16.27 -23.58 16.42
N SER A 96 -15.42 -22.72 15.81
CA SER A 96 -15.32 -22.64 14.36
C SER A 96 -14.89 -23.97 13.77
N GLY A 97 -15.48 -24.33 12.64
CA GLY A 97 -14.96 -25.40 11.82
C GLY A 97 -13.51 -25.13 11.42
N SER A 98 -12.67 -26.12 11.56
CA SER A 98 -11.24 -25.95 11.32
C SER A 98 -10.67 -26.97 10.34
N LEU A 99 -9.69 -26.49 9.55
CA LEU A 99 -8.89 -27.33 8.65
C LEU A 99 -7.41 -27.16 8.98
N ARG A 100 -6.76 -28.26 9.32
CA ARG A 100 -5.31 -28.36 9.41
C ARG A 100 -4.79 -29.11 8.20
N ALA A 101 -4.16 -28.41 7.28
CA ALA A 101 -3.55 -28.99 6.08
C ALA A 101 -2.01 -28.98 6.21
N LYS A 102 -1.36 -30.08 5.80
CA LYS A 102 0.09 -30.19 5.76
C LYS A 102 0.54 -30.71 4.41
N GLY A 103 1.43 -29.97 3.75
CA GLY A 103 2.06 -30.36 2.50
C GLY A 103 3.28 -31.26 2.70
N GLY A 104 3.72 -31.85 1.62
CA GLY A 104 4.86 -32.79 1.57
C GLY A 104 6.21 -32.12 1.75
N ILE A 105 7.20 -32.95 2.11
CA ILE A 105 8.52 -32.46 2.55
C ILE A 105 9.40 -31.83 1.46
N TYR A 106 9.14 -32.12 0.17
CA TYR A 106 9.96 -31.60 -0.94
C TYR A 106 9.23 -30.66 -1.88
N GLY A 107 7.98 -30.28 -1.61
CA GLY A 107 7.44 -29.24 -2.44
C GLY A 107 5.94 -29.14 -2.64
N GLY A 108 5.12 -30.03 -2.11
CA GLY A 108 3.67 -29.83 -2.13
C GLY A 108 3.25 -28.67 -1.23
N ALA A 109 2.31 -27.84 -1.67
CA ALA A 109 1.70 -26.83 -0.81
C ALA A 109 0.87 -27.47 0.31
N ALA A 110 0.64 -26.78 1.43
CA ALA A 110 -0.32 -27.32 2.39
C ALA A 110 -1.75 -27.28 1.84
N ILE A 111 -2.11 -26.15 1.19
CA ILE A 111 -3.34 -26.01 0.39
C ILE A 111 -2.95 -25.43 -0.97
N GLY A 112 -3.14 -26.19 -2.05
CA GLY A 112 -2.79 -25.71 -3.39
C GLY A 112 -2.18 -26.77 -4.29
N GLY A 113 -1.06 -26.46 -4.95
CA GLY A 113 -0.42 -27.34 -5.93
C GLY A 113 0.48 -28.41 -5.29
N ASN A 114 0.58 -29.56 -5.94
CA ASN A 114 1.71 -30.47 -5.73
C ASN A 114 3.02 -29.81 -6.19
N SER A 115 4.15 -30.43 -5.94
CA SER A 115 5.44 -29.93 -6.44
C SER A 115 5.38 -29.62 -7.93
N TYR A 116 5.87 -28.44 -8.33
CA TYR A 116 5.81 -27.89 -9.70
C TYR A 116 4.42 -27.59 -10.26
N GLU A 117 3.37 -27.69 -9.45
CA GLU A 117 2.02 -27.35 -9.88
C GLU A 117 1.64 -25.96 -9.37
N ALA A 118 1.22 -25.12 -10.32
CA ALA A 118 0.58 -23.85 -10.00
C ALA A 118 -0.82 -24.08 -9.44
N THR A 119 -1.28 -23.15 -8.62
CA THR A 119 -2.66 -23.16 -8.15
C THR A 119 -3.28 -21.78 -8.30
N ASP A 120 -4.60 -21.75 -8.46
CA ASP A 120 -5.39 -20.55 -8.57
C ASP A 120 -6.78 -20.70 -7.97
N ASN A 121 -7.52 -19.57 -7.86
CA ASN A 121 -8.94 -19.56 -7.53
C ASN A 121 -9.28 -20.24 -6.21
N ILE A 122 -8.53 -19.91 -5.13
CA ILE A 122 -8.82 -20.35 -3.77
C ILE A 122 -9.46 -19.20 -2.98
N THR A 123 -10.61 -19.45 -2.38
CA THR A 123 -11.27 -18.54 -1.44
C THR A 123 -11.38 -19.18 -0.07
N ILE A 124 -11.01 -18.48 0.99
CA ILE A 124 -11.24 -18.86 2.38
C ILE A 124 -12.11 -17.77 3.01
N GLU A 125 -13.27 -18.16 3.53
CA GLU A 125 -14.29 -17.21 3.97
C GLU A 125 -15.11 -17.69 5.17
N GLY A 126 -16.16 -16.96 5.52
CA GLY A 126 -17.00 -17.26 6.66
C GLY A 126 -16.23 -17.14 7.97
N TYR A 127 -16.41 -18.06 8.87
CA TYR A 127 -15.69 -18.18 10.14
C TYR A 127 -14.62 -19.29 10.12
N ALA A 128 -14.25 -19.77 8.94
CA ALA A 128 -13.31 -20.87 8.78
C ALA A 128 -11.97 -20.61 9.47
N THR A 129 -11.52 -21.55 10.29
CA THR A 129 -10.18 -21.54 10.87
C THR A 129 -9.28 -22.49 10.06
N VAL A 130 -8.32 -21.91 9.33
CA VAL A 130 -7.43 -22.68 8.45
C VAL A 130 -5.98 -22.58 8.92
N ASN A 131 -5.34 -23.74 9.06
CA ASN A 131 -3.95 -23.88 9.48
C ASN A 131 -3.18 -24.67 8.42
N ALA A 132 -2.56 -23.96 7.50
CA ALA A 132 -1.87 -24.49 6.33
C ALA A 132 -0.35 -24.46 6.57
N ASN A 133 0.26 -25.61 6.82
CA ASN A 133 1.66 -25.67 7.25
C ASN A 133 2.50 -26.60 6.38
N ILE A 134 3.67 -26.11 6.00
CA ILE A 134 4.77 -26.95 5.53
C ILE A 134 5.69 -27.23 6.72
N LEU A 135 6.07 -28.48 6.93
CA LEU A 135 7.02 -28.81 7.98
C LEU A 135 8.38 -28.19 7.63
N LYS A 136 8.91 -27.34 8.50
CA LYS A 136 10.29 -26.85 8.36
C LYS A 136 11.24 -28.02 8.61
N ASN A 137 11.78 -28.56 7.55
CA ASN A 137 12.87 -29.52 7.63
C ASN A 137 14.16 -28.84 7.17
N THR A 138 15.31 -29.35 7.60
CA THR A 138 16.63 -28.75 7.36
C THR A 138 17.04 -28.71 5.89
N PHE A 139 16.38 -29.45 5.01
CA PHE A 139 16.64 -29.47 3.57
C PHE A 139 15.35 -29.74 2.79
N GLY A 140 14.97 -28.82 1.90
CA GLY A 140 14.10 -29.14 0.77
C GLY A 140 12.61 -28.86 0.88
N CYS A 141 12.14 -28.09 1.87
CA CYS A 141 10.73 -27.69 1.93
C CYS A 141 10.48 -26.47 1.06
N TYR A 142 9.77 -26.63 -0.05
CA TYR A 142 9.68 -25.59 -1.09
C TYR A 142 8.27 -25.09 -1.37
N GLY A 143 7.22 -25.79 -0.96
CA GLY A 143 5.84 -25.43 -1.22
C GLY A 143 5.39 -24.17 -0.46
N ALA A 144 4.39 -23.48 -0.96
CA ALA A 144 3.69 -22.43 -0.23
C ALA A 144 2.80 -23.04 0.88
N GLY A 145 2.54 -22.31 1.95
CA GLY A 145 1.49 -22.67 2.91
C GLY A 145 0.14 -22.75 2.19
N ILE A 146 -0.26 -21.68 1.52
CA ILE A 146 -1.43 -21.63 0.63
C ILE A 146 -0.96 -21.09 -0.72
N GLY A 147 -1.04 -21.90 -1.77
CA GLY A 147 -0.61 -21.46 -3.09
C GLY A 147 0.12 -22.50 -3.93
N GLY A 148 1.17 -22.06 -4.63
CA GLY A 148 1.93 -22.94 -5.52
C GLY A 148 2.74 -24.02 -4.79
N GLY A 149 2.89 -25.18 -5.41
CA GLY A 149 3.94 -26.12 -5.03
C GLY A 149 5.33 -25.58 -5.37
N ALA A 150 6.39 -26.37 -5.13
CA ALA A 150 7.76 -25.96 -5.43
C ALA A 150 7.88 -25.35 -6.82
N SER A 151 8.60 -24.23 -6.93
CA SER A 151 8.82 -23.48 -8.21
C SER A 151 7.56 -23.00 -8.93
N ALA A 152 6.39 -23.09 -8.33
CA ALA A 152 5.13 -22.88 -9.00
C ALA A 152 4.37 -21.67 -8.46
N LYS A 153 3.56 -21.09 -9.34
CA LYS A 153 2.77 -19.87 -9.06
C LYS A 153 1.57 -20.16 -8.15
N GLY A 154 1.30 -19.23 -7.24
CA GLY A 154 0.02 -19.13 -6.54
C GLY A 154 -0.72 -17.87 -6.95
N SER A 155 -1.97 -17.98 -7.40
CA SER A 155 -2.73 -16.83 -7.88
C SER A 155 -4.22 -16.89 -7.53
N ASN A 156 -4.87 -15.70 -7.58
CA ASN A 156 -6.30 -15.55 -7.31
C ASN A 156 -6.69 -16.18 -5.95
N ILE A 157 -5.95 -15.82 -4.89
CA ILE A 157 -6.20 -16.31 -3.54
C ILE A 157 -6.90 -15.18 -2.78
N THR A 158 -8.12 -15.45 -2.28
CA THR A 158 -8.90 -14.50 -1.51
C THR A 158 -9.14 -15.04 -0.10
N ILE A 159 -8.85 -14.24 0.92
CA ILE A 159 -9.18 -14.51 2.31
C ILE A 159 -10.09 -13.39 2.79
N GLN A 160 -11.31 -13.74 3.21
CA GLN A 160 -12.34 -12.76 3.48
C GLN A 160 -13.30 -13.18 4.61
N GLY A 161 -14.31 -12.34 4.88
CA GLY A 161 -15.25 -12.57 5.96
C GLY A 161 -14.57 -12.49 7.32
N HIS A 162 -14.83 -13.45 8.19
CA HIS A 162 -14.20 -13.60 9.51
C HIS A 162 -13.18 -14.74 9.55
N ALA A 163 -12.68 -15.16 8.39
CA ALA A 163 -11.72 -16.26 8.30
C ALA A 163 -10.46 -16.00 9.13
N ASN A 164 -10.00 -17.02 9.85
CA ASN A 164 -8.78 -17.01 10.64
C ASN A 164 -7.76 -17.97 10.02
N VAL A 165 -6.74 -17.43 9.39
CA VAL A 165 -5.80 -18.20 8.57
C VAL A 165 -4.38 -18.11 9.12
N THR A 166 -3.77 -19.26 9.37
CA THR A 166 -2.33 -19.39 9.61
C THR A 166 -1.71 -20.16 8.44
N ALA A 167 -0.80 -19.54 7.72
CA ALA A 167 -0.15 -20.11 6.55
C ALA A 167 1.38 -20.05 6.70
N ASN A 168 2.02 -21.20 6.78
CA ASN A 168 3.46 -21.34 6.89
C ASN A 168 4.01 -22.06 5.68
N GLY A 169 4.79 -21.38 4.88
CA GLY A 169 5.50 -21.92 3.72
C GLY A 169 6.74 -22.69 4.14
N GLY A 170 7.28 -23.42 3.20
CA GLY A 170 8.56 -24.09 3.32
C GLY A 170 9.74 -23.10 3.41
N GLY A 171 10.97 -23.60 3.46
CA GLY A 171 12.17 -22.79 3.64
C GLY A 171 12.35 -21.67 2.60
N THR A 172 11.92 -21.92 1.36
CA THR A 172 11.98 -20.96 0.25
C THR A 172 10.61 -20.61 -0.33
N GLY A 173 9.52 -21.26 0.14
CA GLY A 173 8.15 -20.97 -0.27
C GLY A 173 7.53 -19.82 0.52
N ALA A 174 6.53 -19.19 -0.06
CA ALA A 174 5.75 -18.17 0.62
C ALA A 174 4.77 -18.78 1.64
N GLY A 175 4.41 -18.02 2.68
CA GLY A 175 3.27 -18.38 3.52
C GLY A 175 2.00 -18.46 2.68
N ILE A 176 1.72 -17.40 1.92
CA ILE A 176 0.62 -17.32 0.95
C ILE A 176 1.18 -16.81 -0.38
N GLY A 177 1.08 -17.60 -1.45
CA GLY A 177 1.52 -17.20 -2.78
C GLY A 177 2.35 -18.25 -3.53
N GLY A 178 3.55 -17.88 -3.97
CA GLY A 178 4.41 -18.74 -4.78
C GLY A 178 5.20 -19.75 -3.95
N GLY A 179 5.39 -20.97 -4.49
CA GLY A 179 6.36 -21.91 -3.96
C GLY A 179 7.79 -21.52 -4.36
N GLY A 180 8.76 -21.93 -3.55
CA GLY A 180 10.17 -21.68 -3.83
C GLY A 180 10.91 -22.94 -4.26
N GLN A 181 12.18 -22.81 -4.60
CA GLN A 181 13.10 -23.94 -4.71
C GLN A 181 14.56 -23.50 -4.88
N ASP A 182 15.45 -23.98 -4.00
CA ASP A 182 16.88 -23.77 -4.14
C ASP A 182 17.41 -24.35 -5.46
N GLY A 183 18.31 -23.58 -6.10
CA GLY A 183 18.91 -23.97 -7.39
C GLY A 183 18.01 -23.80 -8.62
N TYR A 184 16.71 -23.57 -8.44
CA TYR A 184 15.72 -23.48 -9.50
C TYR A 184 14.96 -22.14 -9.46
N ARG A 185 13.68 -22.16 -9.85
CA ARG A 185 12.83 -20.98 -9.96
C ARG A 185 11.97 -20.82 -8.71
N GLY A 186 11.78 -19.59 -8.27
CA GLY A 186 10.70 -19.20 -7.36
C GLY A 186 9.40 -19.01 -8.13
N GLY A 187 8.29 -19.41 -7.55
CA GLY A 187 6.95 -19.17 -8.09
C GLY A 187 6.49 -17.74 -7.84
N ASP A 188 5.80 -17.17 -8.81
CA ASP A 188 5.18 -15.86 -8.67
C ASP A 188 3.93 -15.92 -7.77
N ALA A 189 3.59 -14.82 -7.13
CA ALA A 189 2.31 -14.58 -6.48
C ALA A 189 1.53 -13.51 -7.27
N GLU A 190 0.25 -13.75 -7.52
CA GLU A 190 -0.56 -12.81 -8.29
C GLU A 190 -2.01 -12.79 -7.79
N ASN A 191 -2.59 -11.58 -7.64
CA ASN A 191 -3.97 -11.40 -7.20
C ASN A 191 -4.26 -12.07 -5.85
N ILE A 192 -3.53 -11.68 -4.81
CA ILE A 192 -3.80 -12.12 -3.43
C ILE A 192 -4.57 -11.01 -2.74
N ILE A 193 -5.78 -11.33 -2.28
CA ILE A 193 -6.70 -10.36 -1.68
C ILE A 193 -7.03 -10.81 -0.26
N ILE A 194 -6.78 -9.94 0.72
CA ILE A 194 -7.18 -10.13 2.12
C ILE A 194 -8.10 -8.98 2.48
N ARG A 195 -9.33 -9.30 2.90
CA ARG A 195 -10.33 -8.26 3.14
C ARG A 195 -11.34 -8.62 4.23
N ASP A 196 -12.29 -7.71 4.43
CA ASP A 196 -13.35 -7.78 5.43
C ASP A 196 -12.74 -7.84 6.84
N TYR A 197 -13.10 -8.81 7.66
CA TYR A 197 -12.58 -9.00 9.03
C TYR A 197 -11.58 -10.15 9.13
N ALA A 198 -10.98 -10.54 8.01
CA ALA A 198 -10.04 -11.65 7.96
C ALA A 198 -8.83 -11.43 8.87
N LYS A 199 -8.43 -12.49 9.58
CA LYS A 199 -7.21 -12.53 10.39
C LYS A 199 -6.23 -13.48 9.73
N VAL A 200 -5.04 -12.99 9.39
CA VAL A 200 -4.04 -13.75 8.66
C VAL A 200 -2.69 -13.68 9.37
N THR A 201 -2.13 -14.85 9.66
CA THR A 201 -0.72 -15.00 10.05
C THR A 201 -0.02 -15.76 8.94
N ALA A 202 0.96 -15.14 8.29
CA ALA A 202 1.66 -15.73 7.16
C ALA A 202 3.19 -15.71 7.35
N THR A 203 3.85 -16.84 7.23
CA THR A 203 5.30 -16.96 7.42
C THR A 203 5.92 -17.77 6.28
N GLY A 204 7.06 -17.32 5.75
CA GLY A 204 7.78 -18.00 4.67
C GLY A 204 9.03 -17.26 4.24
N GLU A 205 9.49 -17.50 3.04
CA GLU A 205 10.50 -16.66 2.41
C GLU A 205 9.91 -15.27 2.10
N SER A 206 8.71 -15.23 1.51
CA SER A 206 7.76 -14.14 1.70
C SER A 206 6.67 -14.59 2.64
N GLY A 207 6.25 -13.76 3.58
CA GLY A 207 5.04 -14.04 4.35
C GLY A 207 3.85 -14.14 3.39
N ILE A 208 3.63 -13.12 2.58
CA ILE A 208 2.62 -13.06 1.51
C ILE A 208 3.31 -12.58 0.23
N GLY A 209 3.43 -13.44 -0.78
CA GLY A 209 4.10 -13.04 -2.00
C GLY A 209 4.80 -14.13 -2.79
N GLY A 210 5.86 -13.77 -3.51
CA GLY A 210 6.62 -14.69 -4.35
C GLY A 210 7.54 -15.62 -3.53
N GLY A 211 7.79 -16.82 -4.04
CA GLY A 211 8.77 -17.76 -3.49
C GLY A 211 10.19 -17.45 -3.97
N PHE A 212 11.18 -17.96 -3.26
CA PHE A 212 12.58 -17.80 -3.63
C PHE A 212 13.05 -18.91 -4.57
N GLY A 213 13.91 -18.54 -5.52
CA GLY A 213 14.68 -19.42 -6.38
C GLY A 213 15.97 -18.76 -6.82
N GLN A 214 17.04 -19.53 -6.98
CA GLN A 214 18.35 -18.98 -7.36
C GLN A 214 18.37 -18.52 -8.83
N SER A 215 17.80 -19.30 -9.74
CA SER A 215 17.83 -19.01 -11.17
C SER A 215 16.80 -17.94 -11.59
N LYS A 216 15.62 -17.94 -10.99
CA LYS A 216 14.57 -16.93 -11.12
C LYS A 216 13.85 -16.81 -9.79
N LYS A 217 13.68 -15.61 -9.32
CA LYS A 217 12.97 -15.30 -8.08
C LYS A 217 11.51 -15.01 -8.39
N GLY A 218 10.59 -15.35 -7.48
CA GLY A 218 9.17 -15.11 -7.67
C GLY A 218 8.81 -13.64 -7.48
N ASN A 219 7.96 -13.14 -8.36
CA ASN A 219 7.38 -11.81 -8.28
C ASN A 219 6.16 -11.79 -7.36
N ALA A 220 5.78 -10.61 -6.93
CA ALA A 220 4.53 -10.37 -6.22
C ALA A 220 3.73 -9.29 -6.96
N LYS A 221 2.59 -9.66 -7.54
CA LYS A 221 1.80 -8.75 -8.33
C LYS A 221 0.38 -8.67 -7.79
N ASN A 222 -0.09 -7.44 -7.57
CA ASN A 222 -1.44 -7.19 -7.09
C ASN A 222 -1.76 -7.91 -5.77
N ILE A 223 -0.96 -7.64 -4.73
CA ILE A 223 -1.30 -8.02 -3.35
C ILE A 223 -2.14 -6.89 -2.75
N VAL A 224 -3.36 -7.20 -2.29
CA VAL A 224 -4.31 -6.22 -1.76
C VAL A 224 -4.76 -6.62 -0.36
N ILE A 225 -4.64 -5.70 0.60
CA ILE A 225 -5.13 -5.87 1.98
C ILE A 225 -6.05 -4.70 2.28
N GLN A 226 -7.31 -4.96 2.64
CA GLN A 226 -8.31 -3.91 2.80
C GLN A 226 -9.41 -4.29 3.82
N GLY A 227 -10.37 -3.40 4.05
CA GLY A 227 -11.49 -3.61 4.97
C GLY A 227 -11.05 -3.51 6.44
N HIS A 228 -11.41 -4.47 7.27
CA HIS A 228 -11.01 -4.56 8.68
C HIS A 228 -10.00 -5.70 8.93
N ALA A 229 -9.21 -6.01 7.90
CA ALA A 229 -8.28 -7.12 7.95
C ALA A 229 -7.15 -6.88 8.97
N THR A 230 -6.77 -7.95 9.66
CA THR A 230 -5.60 -7.98 10.54
C THR A 230 -4.58 -8.98 10.00
N VAL A 231 -3.38 -8.51 9.66
CA VAL A 231 -2.33 -9.32 9.02
C VAL A 231 -1.04 -9.26 9.83
N ASP A 232 -0.53 -10.42 10.23
CA ASP A 232 0.83 -10.61 10.76
C ASP A 232 1.63 -11.41 9.73
N ALA A 233 2.48 -10.73 8.98
CA ALA A 233 3.30 -11.33 7.94
C ALA A 233 4.78 -11.36 8.33
N LYS A 234 5.43 -12.51 8.17
CA LYS A 234 6.85 -12.71 8.46
C LYS A 234 7.56 -13.33 7.27
N GLY A 235 8.62 -12.68 6.81
CA GLY A 235 9.43 -13.17 5.69
C GLY A 235 10.92 -13.17 6.00
N SER A 236 11.66 -14.09 5.39
CA SER A 236 13.13 -13.96 5.37
C SER A 236 13.53 -12.87 4.39
N GLY A 237 12.97 -12.88 3.18
CA GLY A 237 13.26 -11.92 2.12
C GLY A 237 12.28 -10.74 2.06
N ALA A 238 10.97 -11.00 2.24
CA ALA A 238 9.96 -9.96 2.37
C ALA A 238 8.81 -10.44 3.25
N ALA A 239 8.24 -9.58 4.09
CA ALA A 239 7.02 -9.98 4.80
C ALA A 239 5.82 -9.93 3.85
N ILE A 240 5.64 -8.86 3.10
CA ILE A 240 4.58 -8.69 2.10
C ILE A 240 5.21 -8.17 0.82
N GLY A 241 5.20 -8.99 -0.24
CA GLY A 241 5.77 -8.63 -1.53
C GLY A 241 6.68 -9.71 -2.13
N ALA A 242 7.71 -9.31 -2.85
CA ALA A 242 8.63 -10.23 -3.50
C ALA A 242 9.92 -10.42 -2.71
N ALA A 243 10.22 -11.65 -2.32
CA ALA A 243 11.53 -11.98 -1.79
C ALA A 243 12.53 -12.04 -2.95
N TRP A 244 13.22 -10.93 -3.21
CA TRP A 244 14.27 -10.84 -4.25
C TRP A 244 13.78 -10.93 -5.71
N GLY A 245 12.49 -10.84 -5.98
CA GLY A 245 11.91 -10.87 -7.34
C GLY A 245 12.26 -9.64 -8.19
N ASP A 246 11.80 -9.65 -9.43
CA ASP A 246 11.97 -8.50 -10.33
C ASP A 246 10.95 -7.40 -10.02
N ASN A 247 9.75 -7.75 -9.55
CA ASN A 247 8.68 -6.79 -9.31
C ASN A 247 7.89 -7.11 -8.04
N ALA A 248 7.51 -6.06 -7.30
CA ALA A 248 6.52 -6.14 -6.24
C ALA A 248 5.47 -5.03 -6.40
N GLU A 249 4.20 -5.38 -6.35
CA GLU A 249 3.08 -4.44 -6.31
C GLU A 249 2.15 -4.79 -5.14
N VAL A 250 2.08 -3.89 -4.16
CA VAL A 250 1.33 -4.07 -2.92
C VAL A 250 0.43 -2.86 -2.70
N THR A 251 -0.83 -3.10 -2.40
CA THR A 251 -1.80 -2.08 -2.00
C THR A 251 -2.39 -2.44 -0.66
N ILE A 252 -2.34 -1.52 0.31
CA ILE A 252 -2.92 -1.68 1.64
C ILE A 252 -3.91 -0.54 1.85
N GLY A 253 -5.17 -0.90 2.10
CA GLY A 253 -6.27 0.01 2.28
C GLY A 253 -6.94 0.47 0.99
N THR A 254 -8.05 1.17 1.18
CA THR A 254 -8.95 1.68 0.13
C THR A 254 -8.95 3.20 0.16
N ALA A 255 -8.70 3.83 -0.98
CA ALA A 255 -8.67 5.28 -1.09
C ALA A 255 -9.99 5.91 -0.64
N GLY A 256 -9.91 6.92 0.24
CA GLY A 256 -11.05 7.67 0.73
C GLY A 256 -12.02 6.90 1.63
N ALA A 257 -11.67 5.69 2.08
CA ALA A 257 -12.51 4.93 3.01
C ALA A 257 -12.63 5.64 4.37
N THR A 258 -13.83 5.60 4.97
CA THR A 258 -14.04 6.09 6.34
C THR A 258 -13.58 5.05 7.36
N ALA A 259 -13.45 5.47 8.64
CA ALA A 259 -13.04 4.57 9.72
C ALA A 259 -14.05 3.42 9.98
N GLU A 260 -15.32 3.63 9.63
CA GLU A 260 -16.34 2.57 9.71
C GLU A 260 -16.25 1.56 8.57
N GLN A 261 -15.78 2.00 7.40
CA GLN A 261 -15.62 1.16 6.22
C GLN A 261 -14.32 0.38 6.23
N GLU A 262 -13.29 0.93 6.88
CA GLU A 262 -11.96 0.36 6.86
C GLU A 262 -11.18 0.65 8.15
N ASN A 263 -10.53 -0.40 8.67
CA ASN A 263 -9.57 -0.31 9.76
C ASN A 263 -8.55 -1.46 9.64
N VAL A 264 -7.64 -1.31 8.69
CA VAL A 264 -6.62 -2.35 8.40
C VAL A 264 -5.48 -2.28 9.41
N HIS A 265 -5.10 -3.43 9.95
CA HIS A 265 -3.93 -3.57 10.80
C HIS A 265 -2.91 -4.52 10.18
N VAL A 266 -1.70 -4.06 9.95
CA VAL A 266 -0.61 -4.87 9.38
C VAL A 266 0.61 -4.83 10.29
N THR A 267 1.08 -6.00 10.68
CA THR A 267 2.42 -6.20 11.24
C THR A 267 3.26 -6.94 10.20
N ALA A 268 4.36 -6.33 9.77
CA ALA A 268 5.24 -6.89 8.75
C ALA A 268 6.67 -6.99 9.28
N THR A 269 7.20 -8.22 9.36
CA THR A 269 8.56 -8.48 9.86
C THR A 269 9.39 -9.15 8.78
N SER A 270 10.57 -8.60 8.48
CA SER A 270 11.52 -9.20 7.54
C SER A 270 12.89 -9.36 8.17
N SER A 271 13.61 -10.42 7.78
CA SER A 271 14.97 -10.65 8.28
C SER A 271 16.04 -10.02 7.39
N TYR A 272 15.88 -10.01 6.08
CA TYR A 272 16.92 -9.55 5.14
C TYR A 272 16.46 -8.52 4.12
N GLY A 273 15.26 -8.64 3.55
CA GLY A 273 14.74 -7.73 2.53
C GLY A 273 13.74 -6.71 3.07
N ALA A 274 12.90 -6.16 2.23
CA ALA A 274 11.89 -5.19 2.65
C ALA A 274 10.79 -5.86 3.48
N ALA A 275 10.31 -5.20 4.54
CA ALA A 275 9.14 -5.71 5.24
C ALA A 275 7.90 -5.64 4.32
N ILE A 276 7.71 -4.53 3.60
CA ILE A 276 6.65 -4.37 2.59
C ILE A 276 7.30 -3.89 1.28
N GLY A 277 7.26 -4.71 0.25
CA GLY A 277 7.84 -4.38 -1.06
C GLY A 277 8.72 -5.50 -1.63
N ASN A 278 9.97 -5.18 -1.96
CA ASN A 278 10.87 -6.13 -2.61
C ASN A 278 12.27 -6.12 -1.95
N GLY A 279 12.89 -7.29 -1.88
CA GLY A 279 14.29 -7.42 -1.47
C GLY A 279 15.29 -6.92 -2.51
N ALA A 280 14.97 -6.84 -3.80
CA ALA A 280 15.97 -6.59 -4.82
C ALA A 280 15.65 -5.58 -5.93
N LYS A 281 14.44 -5.53 -6.50
CA LYS A 281 14.19 -4.75 -7.74
C LYS A 281 12.94 -3.85 -7.66
N ASP A 282 12.27 -3.62 -8.79
CA ASP A 282 11.22 -2.65 -8.93
C ASP A 282 10.04 -2.87 -7.96
N THR A 283 9.63 -1.81 -7.31
CA THR A 283 8.60 -1.89 -6.27
C THR A 283 7.63 -0.73 -6.36
N LYS A 284 6.35 -1.08 -6.26
CA LYS A 284 5.27 -0.12 -6.08
C LYS A 284 4.47 -0.50 -4.84
N VAL A 285 4.47 0.37 -3.84
CA VAL A 285 3.67 0.21 -2.62
C VAL A 285 2.70 1.38 -2.52
N THR A 286 1.43 1.07 -2.31
CA THR A 286 0.39 2.08 -2.03
C THR A 286 -0.27 1.76 -0.70
N ILE A 287 -0.26 2.72 0.22
CA ILE A 287 -0.88 2.65 1.55
C ILE A 287 -1.85 3.81 1.63
N GLN A 288 -3.12 3.52 1.86
CA GLN A 288 -4.18 4.53 1.78
C GLN A 288 -5.37 4.17 2.67
N GLY A 289 -6.29 5.09 2.92
CA GLY A 289 -7.45 4.86 3.78
C GLY A 289 -7.09 4.80 5.27
N HIS A 290 -7.89 4.09 6.06
CA HIS A 290 -7.67 3.90 7.50
C HIS A 290 -6.81 2.67 7.78
N VAL A 291 -5.49 2.86 7.78
CA VAL A 291 -4.51 1.79 7.87
C VAL A 291 -3.53 2.05 9.00
N THR A 292 -3.25 1.03 9.80
CA THR A 292 -2.18 1.02 10.80
C THR A 292 -1.13 -0.02 10.45
N ILE A 293 0.11 0.41 10.27
CA ILE A 293 1.23 -0.47 9.92
C ILE A 293 2.33 -0.38 10.95
N GLN A 294 2.77 -1.55 11.41
CA GLN A 294 3.98 -1.73 12.19
C GLN A 294 4.93 -2.61 11.40
N THR A 295 6.16 -2.14 11.17
CA THR A 295 7.22 -2.97 10.58
C THR A 295 8.31 -3.27 11.60
N ALA A 296 8.96 -4.43 11.44
CA ALA A 296 10.16 -4.80 12.16
C ALA A 296 11.16 -5.44 11.20
N LEU A 297 12.44 -5.19 11.44
CA LEU A 297 13.55 -5.73 10.66
C LEU A 297 14.64 -6.26 11.59
N ASP A 298 15.15 -7.45 11.30
CA ASP A 298 16.23 -8.05 12.10
C ASP A 298 17.60 -7.58 11.63
N THR A 299 17.79 -7.41 10.33
CA THR A 299 19.02 -6.93 9.69
C THR A 299 18.73 -5.80 8.71
N ALA A 300 19.76 -5.21 8.20
CA ALA A 300 19.76 -3.95 7.48
C ALA A 300 18.99 -3.98 6.15
N SER A 301 17.75 -3.56 6.14
CA SER A 301 16.94 -3.38 4.92
C SER A 301 15.94 -2.25 5.04
N VAL A 302 15.19 -2.02 3.98
CA VAL A 302 14.15 -0.99 3.90
C VAL A 302 12.86 -1.54 4.51
N ALA A 303 12.19 -0.78 5.37
CA ALA A 303 10.92 -1.23 5.92
C ALA A 303 9.81 -1.25 4.85
N ILE A 304 9.69 -0.18 4.06
CA ILE A 304 8.70 -0.06 2.98
C ILE A 304 9.39 0.43 1.72
N GLY A 305 9.47 -0.42 0.70
CA GLY A 305 10.13 -0.09 -0.56
C GLY A 305 10.99 -1.21 -1.13
N SER A 306 12.23 -0.91 -1.55
CA SER A 306 13.14 -1.91 -2.10
C SER A 306 14.61 -1.57 -1.82
N GLU A 307 15.45 -2.61 -1.75
CA GLU A 307 16.91 -2.42 -1.68
C GLU A 307 17.48 -1.90 -2.99
N ASP A 308 17.01 -2.43 -4.11
CA ASP A 308 17.48 -2.16 -5.45
C ASP A 308 16.30 -1.88 -6.40
N GLY A 309 16.55 -1.21 -7.53
CA GLY A 309 15.56 -0.96 -8.56
C GLY A 309 14.79 0.34 -8.39
N ASN A 310 13.78 0.52 -9.22
CA ASN A 310 12.88 1.67 -9.13
C ASN A 310 11.86 1.46 -8.05
N VAL A 311 11.64 2.49 -7.24
CA VAL A 311 10.70 2.42 -6.12
C VAL A 311 9.67 3.53 -6.25
N THR A 312 8.40 3.19 -6.08
CA THR A 312 7.33 4.15 -5.88
C THR A 312 6.56 3.78 -4.63
N VAL A 313 6.60 4.65 -3.63
CA VAL A 313 5.81 4.50 -2.41
C VAL A 313 4.82 5.63 -2.34
N ASN A 314 3.53 5.31 -2.25
CA ASN A 314 2.46 6.28 -2.04
C ASN A 314 1.78 6.02 -0.70
N ILE A 315 1.74 7.02 0.17
CA ILE A 315 1.11 6.95 1.50
C ILE A 315 0.08 8.06 1.57
N LYS A 316 -1.19 7.72 1.79
CA LYS A 316 -2.30 8.66 1.65
C LYS A 316 -3.34 8.54 2.75
N ASP A 317 -4.24 9.53 2.78
CA ASP A 317 -5.45 9.59 3.59
C ASP A 317 -5.15 9.54 5.11
N ASN A 318 -5.60 8.50 5.82
CA ASN A 318 -5.45 8.35 7.26
C ASN A 318 -4.46 7.24 7.67
N ALA A 319 -3.45 6.99 6.85
CA ALA A 319 -2.45 5.97 7.14
C ALA A 319 -1.58 6.35 8.35
N SER A 320 -1.44 5.41 9.30
CA SER A 320 -0.56 5.50 10.46
C SER A 320 0.52 4.43 10.38
N ILE A 321 1.78 4.83 10.29
CA ILE A 321 2.89 3.92 10.02
C ILE A 321 4.02 4.12 11.04
N ASN A 322 4.41 3.04 11.68
CA ASN A 322 5.64 2.94 12.47
C ASN A 322 6.61 2.02 11.72
N ALA A 323 7.44 2.61 10.89
CA ALA A 323 8.43 1.89 10.11
C ALA A 323 9.77 1.86 10.87
N ALA A 324 10.05 0.73 11.52
CA ALA A 324 11.35 0.50 12.16
C ALA A 324 12.33 -0.10 11.14
N THR A 325 13.56 0.38 11.15
CA THR A 325 14.66 -0.26 10.42
C THR A 325 15.57 -1.00 11.37
N GLY A 326 16.25 -2.02 10.85
CA GLY A 326 17.41 -2.63 11.50
C GLY A 326 18.59 -1.65 11.63
N ARG A 327 19.76 -2.03 11.25
CA ARG A 327 20.99 -1.34 11.68
C ARG A 327 21.36 -0.02 10.99
N SER A 328 20.90 0.35 9.81
CA SER A 328 21.47 1.55 9.16
C SER A 328 20.81 2.04 7.88
N ASN A 329 19.55 1.69 7.57
CA ASN A 329 19.01 1.97 6.26
C ASN A 329 17.69 2.72 6.29
N SER A 330 17.27 3.20 5.13
CA SER A 330 16.03 3.94 4.97
C SER A 330 14.84 3.18 5.50
N SER A 331 13.97 3.84 6.24
CA SER A 331 12.71 3.22 6.65
C SER A 331 11.74 3.10 5.48
N ILE A 332 11.70 4.10 4.60
CA ILE A 332 10.76 4.18 3.47
C ILE A 332 11.52 4.64 2.22
N GLY A 333 11.34 3.95 1.11
CA GLY A 333 11.98 4.26 -0.16
C GLY A 333 13.00 3.22 -0.61
N GLY A 334 14.22 3.63 -0.94
CA GLY A 334 15.31 2.76 -1.39
C GLY A 334 16.48 2.70 -0.42
N TRP A 335 17.24 1.62 -0.45
CA TRP A 335 18.38 1.49 0.47
C TRP A 335 19.61 2.27 0.03
N LYS A 336 19.97 2.17 -1.23
CA LYS A 336 21.20 2.80 -1.73
C LYS A 336 20.97 3.32 -3.13
N ILE A 337 21.05 4.64 -3.26
CA ILE A 337 21.00 5.28 -4.57
C ILE A 337 22.44 5.63 -4.92
N ASP A 338 23.07 4.81 -5.75
CA ASP A 338 24.28 5.23 -6.44
C ASP A 338 23.85 6.19 -7.55
N SER A 339 24.39 7.40 -7.55
CA SER A 339 24.06 8.45 -8.53
C SER A 339 24.18 8.02 -10.00
N ASP A 340 24.92 6.96 -10.26
CA ASP A 340 25.18 6.43 -11.61
C ASP A 340 24.25 5.26 -12.02
N SER A 341 23.37 4.79 -11.12
CA SER A 341 22.56 3.58 -11.40
C SER A 341 21.34 3.81 -12.29
N GLY A 342 20.97 5.07 -12.57
CA GLY A 342 19.76 5.42 -13.31
C GLY A 342 18.44 5.04 -12.61
N ARG A 343 18.51 4.62 -11.34
CA ARG A 343 17.33 4.23 -10.56
C ARG A 343 16.55 5.44 -10.11
N LYS A 344 15.23 5.30 -10.08
CA LYS A 344 14.32 6.32 -9.60
C LYS A 344 13.60 5.83 -8.34
N VAL A 345 13.73 6.57 -7.25
CA VAL A 345 12.96 6.36 -6.02
C VAL A 345 12.03 7.55 -5.85
N VAL A 346 10.73 7.29 -5.73
CA VAL A 346 9.69 8.31 -5.52
C VAL A 346 8.92 7.94 -4.28
N VAL A 347 8.84 8.87 -3.33
CA VAL A 347 8.03 8.73 -2.12
C VAL A 347 7.03 9.87 -2.06
N ASN A 348 5.75 9.55 -2.16
CA ASN A 348 4.65 10.51 -2.07
C ASN A 348 3.88 10.27 -0.77
N ILE A 349 3.74 11.30 0.05
CA ILE A 349 3.05 11.25 1.34
C ILE A 349 2.04 12.39 1.37
N ASP A 350 0.75 12.11 1.48
CA ASP A 350 -0.28 13.15 1.44
C ASP A 350 -1.52 12.73 2.24
N GLY A 351 -1.87 13.46 3.28
CA GLY A 351 -3.12 13.27 4.03
C GLY A 351 -4.35 13.76 3.28
N GLY A 352 -4.16 14.47 2.15
CA GLY A 352 -5.25 15.04 1.40
C GLY A 352 -6.00 16.15 2.16
N GLU A 353 -7.23 16.41 1.76
CA GLU A 353 -8.05 17.47 2.35
C GLU A 353 -8.67 17.04 3.70
N HIS A 354 -9.04 15.78 3.84
CA HIS A 354 -9.83 15.28 4.98
C HIS A 354 -9.12 14.20 5.82
N GLY A 355 -7.94 13.77 5.39
CA GLY A 355 -7.15 12.77 6.09
C GLY A 355 -6.00 13.36 6.90
N LYS A 356 -5.27 12.49 7.60
CA LYS A 356 -4.00 12.82 8.25
C LYS A 356 -3.07 11.63 8.23
N VAL A 357 -2.04 11.69 7.42
CA VAL A 357 -0.96 10.69 7.45
C VAL A 357 -0.07 10.92 8.67
N LYS A 358 0.22 9.84 9.39
CA LYS A 358 1.08 9.85 10.56
C LYS A 358 2.21 8.85 10.39
N LEU A 359 3.43 9.34 10.31
CA LEU A 359 4.63 8.52 10.23
C LEU A 359 5.44 8.69 11.52
N GLY A 360 5.60 7.62 12.27
CA GLY A 360 6.35 7.61 13.53
C GLY A 360 5.64 8.27 14.70
N GLU A 361 4.32 8.31 14.77
CA GLU A 361 3.56 8.96 15.84
C GLU A 361 3.91 8.38 17.21
N ASN A 362 3.90 7.06 17.34
CA ASN A 362 4.15 6.36 18.60
C ASN A 362 5.63 6.00 18.82
N SER A 363 6.41 5.93 17.74
CA SER A 363 7.84 5.71 17.77
C SER A 363 8.44 6.35 16.53
N PRO A 364 9.31 7.36 16.67
CA PRO A 364 9.92 8.01 15.52
C PRO A 364 10.52 6.98 14.56
N ILE A 365 10.31 7.16 13.27
CA ILE A 365 10.85 6.29 12.24
C ILE A 365 12.37 6.24 12.43
N THR A 366 12.87 5.06 12.73
CA THR A 366 14.31 4.84 12.86
C THR A 366 14.86 4.53 11.49
N GLY A 367 15.82 5.27 11.06
CA GLY A 367 16.55 4.99 9.85
C GLY A 367 18.01 5.29 10.07
N GLY A 368 18.85 4.66 9.29
CA GLY A 368 20.20 5.11 9.14
C GLY A 368 20.21 6.52 8.56
N LEU A 369 21.13 6.74 7.70
CA LEU A 369 21.38 8.03 7.11
C LEU A 369 20.15 8.68 6.43
N ASP A 370 19.15 7.90 6.01
CA ASP A 370 17.95 8.37 5.33
C ASP A 370 16.71 7.66 5.87
N ALA A 371 15.97 8.28 6.73
CA ALA A 371 14.70 7.73 7.21
C ALA A 371 13.70 7.59 6.05
N ILE A 372 13.80 8.49 5.07
CA ILE A 372 13.17 8.41 3.77
C ILE A 372 14.27 8.61 2.74
N SER A 373 14.54 7.59 1.92
CA SER A 373 15.53 7.66 0.85
C SER A 373 14.83 7.74 -0.49
N GLY A 374 15.20 8.69 -1.28
CA GLY A 374 14.64 8.83 -2.60
C GLY A 374 15.35 9.87 -3.44
N THR A 375 15.18 9.78 -4.77
CA THR A 375 15.52 10.84 -5.70
C THR A 375 14.44 11.92 -5.74
N GLU A 376 13.24 11.59 -5.26
CA GLU A 376 12.09 12.48 -5.24
C GLU A 376 11.21 12.14 -4.02
N VAL A 377 11.07 13.08 -3.10
CA VAL A 377 10.18 12.96 -1.94
C VAL A 377 9.19 14.11 -1.96
N ASN A 378 7.92 13.78 -2.06
CA ASN A 378 6.83 14.75 -2.08
C ASN A 378 5.99 14.59 -0.82
N ILE A 379 5.96 15.64 0.02
CA ILE A 379 5.14 15.66 1.23
C ILE A 379 4.00 16.64 0.99
N GLY A 380 2.80 16.12 0.90
CA GLY A 380 1.59 16.90 0.70
C GLY A 380 1.00 17.45 2.00
N ASN A 381 -0.32 17.63 2.01
CA ASN A 381 -1.05 18.24 3.10
C ASN A 381 -1.29 17.24 4.26
N ASN A 382 -1.50 17.79 5.46
CA ASN A 382 -1.94 17.02 6.63
C ASN A 382 -1.04 15.80 6.95
N VAL A 383 0.27 16.00 6.98
CA VAL A 383 1.27 14.97 7.29
C VAL A 383 1.93 15.26 8.63
N LEU A 384 1.99 14.26 9.50
CA LEU A 384 2.85 14.23 10.68
C LEU A 384 3.98 13.25 10.44
N LEU A 385 5.21 13.74 10.34
CA LEU A 385 6.40 12.92 10.16
C LEU A 385 7.36 13.11 11.35
N LYS A 386 7.64 12.02 12.08
CA LYS A 386 8.65 11.99 13.13
C LYS A 386 9.78 11.06 12.76
N ILE A 387 11.00 11.58 12.74
CA ILE A 387 12.22 10.84 12.39
C ILE A 387 13.15 10.79 13.59
N LYS A 388 13.77 9.65 13.83
CA LYS A 388 14.81 9.47 14.85
C LYS A 388 16.17 9.33 14.19
N GLN A 389 17.11 10.15 14.62
CA GLN A 389 18.50 10.00 14.23
C GLN A 389 19.15 8.85 14.98
N SER A 390 19.84 7.98 14.27
CA SER A 390 20.44 6.78 14.86
C SER A 390 21.92 6.95 15.26
N TRP A 391 22.65 7.93 14.71
CA TRP A 391 24.08 8.10 14.92
C TRP A 391 24.50 9.57 15.14
N LYS A 392 25.54 9.79 15.96
CA LYS A 392 26.03 11.12 16.36
C LYS A 392 26.43 12.04 15.19
N ASN A 393 26.81 11.48 14.06
CA ASN A 393 27.31 12.21 12.89
C ASN A 393 26.32 12.20 11.73
N ASP A 394 25.11 11.71 11.94
CA ASP A 394 24.13 11.53 10.91
C ASP A 394 23.23 12.72 10.71
N LYS A 395 22.58 12.66 9.66
CA LYS A 395 21.76 13.52 8.87
C LYS A 395 20.69 14.26 9.62
N TYR A 396 20.43 15.41 9.14
CA TYR A 396 19.33 16.27 9.51
C TYR A 396 18.40 16.40 8.30
N ILE A 397 17.15 16.65 8.56
CA ILE A 397 16.25 17.17 7.54
C ILE A 397 16.60 18.64 7.39
N ALA A 398 17.28 18.99 6.32
CA ALA A 398 17.47 20.37 5.94
C ALA A 398 16.33 20.78 5.02
N VAL A 399 15.67 21.86 5.34
CA VAL A 399 14.67 22.45 4.48
C VAL A 399 15.32 23.60 3.75
N ASN A 400 15.43 23.46 2.44
CA ASN A 400 16.04 24.46 1.59
C ASN A 400 15.15 24.69 0.36
N ASN A 401 14.81 25.91 0.03
CA ASN A 401 14.04 26.31 -1.18
C ASN A 401 12.72 25.56 -1.39
N ALA A 402 11.89 25.42 -0.38
CA ALA A 402 10.69 24.57 -0.42
C ALA A 402 10.99 23.06 -0.56
N GLU A 403 12.22 22.68 -0.33
CA GLU A 403 12.71 21.32 -0.39
C GLU A 403 13.24 20.95 0.99
N ALA A 404 12.85 19.79 1.50
CA ALA A 404 13.52 19.23 2.64
C ALA A 404 14.57 18.28 2.11
N GLU A 405 15.82 18.61 2.29
CA GLU A 405 16.93 17.76 1.93
C GLU A 405 17.25 16.83 3.09
N VAL A 406 17.08 15.54 2.87
CA VAL A 406 17.58 14.52 3.78
C VAL A 406 18.97 14.15 3.31
N GLY A 407 19.95 14.88 3.80
CA GLY A 407 21.35 14.71 3.40
C GLY A 407 22.25 14.16 4.50
N THR A 408 23.49 13.82 4.19
CA THR A 408 24.56 13.60 5.17
C THR A 408 25.22 14.93 5.51
N ARG A 409 25.78 15.01 6.72
CA ARG A 409 26.64 16.13 7.11
C ARG A 409 27.85 16.29 6.17
N SER A 410 28.36 15.19 5.61
CA SER A 410 29.48 15.18 4.66
C SER A 410 29.06 15.37 3.21
N ASN A 411 27.82 15.06 2.87
CA ASN A 411 27.26 15.28 1.54
C ASN A 411 25.75 15.56 1.65
N PRO A 412 25.34 16.81 1.86
CA PRO A 412 23.95 17.18 1.98
C PRO A 412 23.11 16.82 0.73
N ALA A 413 23.73 16.77 -0.43
CA ALA A 413 23.06 16.45 -1.70
C ALA A 413 22.90 14.92 -1.95
N ALA A 414 23.47 14.06 -1.11
CA ALA A 414 23.41 12.60 -1.29
C ALA A 414 22.16 11.94 -0.69
N GLY A 415 21.27 12.69 -0.08
CA GLY A 415 20.02 12.20 0.48
C GLY A 415 18.83 12.39 -0.45
N GLY A 416 17.69 11.85 -0.04
CA GLY A 416 16.43 12.12 -0.73
C GLY A 416 16.08 13.61 -0.66
N LEU A 417 15.74 14.17 -1.80
CA LEU A 417 15.29 15.54 -1.91
C LEU A 417 13.79 15.59 -1.63
N VAL A 418 13.37 16.37 -0.66
CA VAL A 418 11.94 16.67 -0.48
C VAL A 418 11.57 17.83 -1.39
N ASN A 419 10.90 17.53 -2.50
CA ASN A 419 10.58 18.51 -3.54
C ASN A 419 9.42 19.40 -3.15
N THR A 420 8.49 18.91 -2.34
CA THR A 420 7.30 19.68 -1.93
C THR A 420 6.93 19.42 -0.47
N ILE A 421 6.42 20.46 0.19
CA ILE A 421 5.83 20.36 1.53
C ILE A 421 4.48 21.08 1.49
N GLY A 422 3.41 20.35 1.81
CA GLY A 422 2.05 20.87 1.81
C GLY A 422 1.65 21.60 3.09
N ASP A 423 0.41 22.07 3.12
CA ASP A 423 -0.18 22.77 4.26
C ASP A 423 -0.47 21.83 5.43
N ASN A 424 -0.48 22.35 6.66
CA ASN A 424 -0.72 21.62 7.91
C ASN A 424 0.22 20.41 8.12
N THR A 425 1.42 20.47 7.55
CA THR A 425 2.42 19.41 7.66
C THR A 425 3.38 19.71 8.77
N GLU A 426 3.64 18.71 9.62
CA GLU A 426 4.55 18.78 10.74
C GLU A 426 5.69 17.79 10.59
N LEU A 427 6.91 18.31 10.53
CA LEU A 427 8.13 17.51 10.53
C LEU A 427 8.82 17.61 11.88
N TRP A 428 9.08 16.45 12.49
CA TRP A 428 9.76 16.34 13.77
C TRP A 428 10.99 15.46 13.64
N TYR A 429 12.02 15.82 14.35
CA TYR A 429 13.29 15.12 14.36
C TYR A 429 13.75 14.90 15.79
N THR A 430 14.15 13.70 16.14
CA THR A 430 14.77 13.39 17.42
C THR A 430 16.26 13.25 17.20
N ASP A 431 17.05 14.13 17.80
CA ASP A 431 18.52 14.07 17.71
C ASP A 431 19.08 12.86 18.49
N TYR A 432 20.38 12.62 18.34
CA TYR A 432 21.03 11.49 19.01
C TYR A 432 21.02 11.58 20.53
N ASN A 433 20.75 12.75 21.12
CA ASN A 433 20.57 12.94 22.57
C ASN A 433 19.13 12.62 23.00
N GLY A 434 18.25 12.23 22.08
CA GLY A 434 16.84 11.96 22.34
C GLY A 434 15.96 13.20 22.45
N VAL A 435 16.47 14.38 22.09
CA VAL A 435 15.72 15.63 22.13
C VAL A 435 14.87 15.77 20.87
N LEU A 436 13.56 15.89 21.02
CA LEU A 436 12.64 16.10 19.92
C LEU A 436 12.68 17.56 19.46
N GLN A 437 12.98 17.76 18.20
CA GLN A 437 13.03 19.05 17.51
C GLN A 437 11.87 19.12 16.51
N LYS A 438 11.14 20.23 16.47
CA LYS A 438 10.12 20.46 15.44
C LYS A 438 10.73 21.28 14.31
N ILE A 439 10.64 20.74 13.10
CA ILE A 439 10.93 21.47 11.88
C ILE A 439 9.58 21.85 11.29
N VAL A 440 9.26 23.12 11.29
CA VAL A 440 7.95 23.58 10.88
C VAL A 440 8.09 24.39 9.62
N HIS A 441 7.51 23.86 8.54
CA HIS A 441 7.39 24.59 7.29
C HIS A 441 6.00 24.38 6.72
N GLY A 442 5.44 25.42 6.19
CA GLY A 442 4.14 25.45 5.60
C GLY A 442 3.57 26.85 5.67
N LYS A 443 2.70 27.19 4.75
CA LYS A 443 2.03 28.48 4.59
C LYS A 443 1.41 29.01 5.90
N ASN A 444 0.90 28.09 6.73
CA ASN A 444 0.21 28.45 7.98
C ASN A 444 1.11 28.39 9.23
N VAL A 445 2.35 28.00 9.09
CA VAL A 445 3.24 27.68 10.22
C VAL A 445 4.50 28.52 10.22
N CYS A 446 4.96 28.96 9.06
CA CYS A 446 6.08 29.87 8.92
C CYS A 446 5.68 31.28 9.33
N THR A 447 6.55 31.99 10.06
CA THR A 447 6.44 33.44 10.13
C THR A 447 6.72 33.99 8.75
N LYS A 448 5.67 34.45 8.07
CA LYS A 448 5.77 34.90 6.70
C LYS A 448 6.39 36.30 6.58
N LYS A 449 7.36 36.40 5.69
CA LYS A 449 7.94 37.68 5.26
C LYS A 449 7.64 37.87 3.78
N GLU A 450 7.03 38.99 3.42
CA GLU A 450 6.86 39.35 2.02
C GLU A 450 8.23 39.56 1.36
N ILE A 451 8.51 38.83 0.29
CA ILE A 451 9.76 38.87 -0.46
C ILE A 451 9.56 39.35 -1.91
N GLY A 452 8.32 39.48 -2.34
CA GLY A 452 7.96 40.01 -3.64
C GLY A 452 6.46 40.18 -3.78
N ARG A 453 6.06 41.10 -4.64
CA ARG A 453 4.67 41.41 -4.94
C ARG A 453 4.51 41.86 -6.39
N LYS A 454 3.43 41.44 -6.99
CA LYS A 454 2.83 42.07 -8.17
C LYS A 454 1.40 42.38 -7.82
N ASP A 455 1.03 43.68 -7.84
CA ASP A 455 -0.34 44.04 -7.58
C ASP A 455 -1.26 43.58 -8.71
N ALA A 456 -2.49 43.23 -8.37
CA ALA A 456 -3.50 42.91 -9.35
C ALA A 456 -3.90 44.14 -10.14
N THR A 457 -4.19 43.95 -11.41
CA THR A 457 -4.81 44.99 -12.26
C THR A 457 -6.32 44.76 -12.33
N CYS A 458 -7.00 45.55 -13.12
CA CYS A 458 -8.42 45.33 -13.34
C CYS A 458 -8.73 44.02 -14.01
N THR A 459 -7.83 43.46 -14.81
CA THR A 459 -8.05 42.27 -15.65
C THR A 459 -7.07 41.14 -15.40
N GLU A 460 -5.95 41.39 -14.72
CA GLU A 460 -4.95 40.39 -14.44
C GLU A 460 -4.81 40.18 -12.93
N ASP A 461 -4.66 38.96 -12.53
CA ASP A 461 -4.31 38.60 -11.17
C ASP A 461 -2.92 39.08 -10.80
N GLY A 462 -2.80 39.58 -9.60
CA GLY A 462 -1.53 39.85 -8.94
C GLY A 462 -1.08 38.65 -8.11
N TRP A 463 0.04 38.81 -7.44
CA TRP A 463 0.53 37.82 -6.48
C TRP A 463 1.38 38.47 -5.39
N VAL A 464 1.40 37.83 -4.22
CA VAL A 464 2.37 38.10 -3.15
C VAL A 464 3.21 36.87 -2.95
N LYS A 465 4.51 37.03 -2.98
CA LYS A 465 5.47 35.96 -2.69
C LYS A 465 5.98 36.14 -1.26
N TYR A 466 5.88 35.09 -0.49
CA TYR A 466 6.35 35.05 0.89
C TYR A 466 7.54 34.13 1.05
N GLY A 467 8.45 34.47 1.95
CA GLY A 467 9.51 33.62 2.46
C GLY A 467 9.27 33.27 3.93
N CYS A 468 9.73 32.12 4.37
CA CYS A 468 9.72 31.72 5.76
C CYS A 468 10.90 32.34 6.51
N THR A 469 10.64 32.94 7.69
CA THR A 469 11.67 33.54 8.56
C THR A 469 11.93 32.66 9.79
N TYR A 470 11.92 31.35 9.64
CA TYR A 470 12.25 30.47 10.75
C TYR A 470 13.75 30.56 11.06
N GLU A 471 14.09 31.10 12.21
CA GLU A 471 15.46 31.11 12.73
C GLU A 471 15.60 30.01 13.78
N SER A 472 16.44 29.03 13.51
CA SER A 472 16.86 28.03 14.49
C SER A 472 18.33 28.23 14.81
N ASP A 473 18.63 28.66 16.00
CA ASP A 473 20.02 28.85 16.49
C ASP A 473 20.89 27.58 16.42
N ARG A 474 20.29 26.43 16.23
CA ARG A 474 20.98 25.13 16.13
C ARG A 474 21.47 24.78 14.74
N TYR A 475 21.04 25.49 13.72
CA TYR A 475 21.43 25.25 12.33
C TYR A 475 22.20 26.41 11.72
N ALA A 476 23.01 27.10 12.51
CA ALA A 476 23.88 28.20 12.05
C ALA A 476 24.83 27.81 10.88
N THR A 477 24.91 26.51 10.55
CA THR A 477 25.66 25.97 9.40
C THR A 477 24.75 25.30 8.36
N ALA A 478 23.44 25.32 8.55
CA ALA A 478 22.51 24.84 7.53
C ALA A 478 22.46 25.87 6.39
N PRO A 479 22.37 25.43 5.12
CA PRO A 479 22.12 26.35 4.03
C PRO A 479 20.88 27.16 4.32
N GLU A 480 20.90 28.42 3.90
CA GLU A 480 19.79 29.37 4.10
C GLU A 480 18.45 28.73 3.71
N HIS A 481 17.57 28.80 4.63
CA HIS A 481 16.24 28.33 4.61
C HIS A 481 15.39 29.17 3.64
N ASN A 482 15.05 28.60 2.52
CA ASN A 482 14.41 29.33 1.43
C ASN A 482 12.98 28.84 1.10
N TYR A 483 12.22 28.36 2.10
CA TYR A 483 10.82 28.02 1.82
C TYR A 483 10.06 29.26 1.38
N GLN A 484 9.50 29.24 0.19
CA GLN A 484 8.78 30.33 -0.43
C GLN A 484 7.46 29.79 -1.01
N TRP A 485 6.42 30.62 -0.93
CA TRP A 485 5.15 30.33 -1.59
C TRP A 485 4.55 31.58 -2.16
N THR A 486 3.62 31.43 -3.07
CA THR A 486 2.94 32.55 -3.72
C THR A 486 1.45 32.48 -3.43
N GLU A 487 0.86 33.59 -3.01
CA GLU A 487 -0.58 33.79 -2.89
C GLU A 487 -1.08 34.64 -4.04
N THR A 488 -2.16 34.23 -4.68
CA THR A 488 -2.78 34.99 -5.77
C THR A 488 -3.60 36.11 -5.19
N ILE A 489 -3.47 37.31 -5.78
CA ILE A 489 -4.36 38.44 -5.57
C ILE A 489 -5.30 38.49 -6.77
N PRO A 490 -6.58 38.19 -6.61
CA PRO A 490 -7.51 38.23 -7.73
C PRO A 490 -7.56 39.58 -8.42
N ALA A 491 -7.77 39.59 -9.73
CA ALA A 491 -8.03 40.80 -10.50
C ALA A 491 -9.16 41.61 -9.87
N THR A 492 -8.98 42.91 -9.78
CA THR A 492 -9.91 43.81 -9.05
C THR A 492 -11.23 44.04 -9.79
N GLY A 493 -11.30 43.69 -11.06
CA GLY A 493 -12.36 44.09 -11.95
C GLY A 493 -12.28 45.59 -12.31
N HIS A 494 -13.04 45.99 -13.28
CA HIS A 494 -13.13 47.40 -13.66
C HIS A 494 -14.06 48.12 -12.69
N ARG A 495 -13.64 49.34 -12.26
CA ARG A 495 -14.48 50.32 -11.58
C ARG A 495 -15.00 51.31 -12.61
N TRP A 496 -16.08 50.93 -13.26
CA TRP A 496 -16.69 51.75 -14.29
C TRP A 496 -17.27 53.04 -13.70
N GLY A 497 -17.00 54.17 -14.38
CA GLY A 497 -17.69 55.44 -14.15
C GLY A 497 -19.10 55.44 -14.73
N GLU A 498 -19.77 56.58 -14.65
CA GLU A 498 -21.08 56.80 -15.24
C GLU A 498 -21.01 56.70 -16.78
N TRP A 499 -22.11 56.29 -17.37
CA TRP A 499 -22.24 56.29 -18.82
C TRP A 499 -22.32 57.71 -19.38
N VAL A 500 -21.50 58.03 -20.33
CA VAL A 500 -21.55 59.26 -21.11
C VAL A 500 -22.15 58.97 -22.47
N GLU A 501 -23.29 59.59 -22.76
CA GLU A 501 -24.04 59.37 -23.99
C GLU A 501 -23.54 60.29 -25.11
N ASP A 502 -23.30 59.69 -26.28
CA ASP A 502 -23.11 60.40 -27.55
C ASP A 502 -24.31 60.12 -28.45
N THR A 503 -25.28 61.00 -28.39
CA THR A 503 -26.51 60.92 -29.17
C THR A 503 -26.26 61.01 -30.66
N ALA A 504 -25.17 61.73 -31.10
CA ALA A 504 -24.83 61.83 -32.52
C ALA A 504 -24.26 60.51 -33.08
N ALA A 505 -23.52 59.79 -32.27
CA ALA A 505 -22.97 58.49 -32.63
C ALA A 505 -23.95 57.33 -32.31
N GLY A 506 -25.01 57.60 -31.53
CA GLY A 506 -25.94 56.54 -31.11
C GLY A 506 -25.35 55.58 -30.09
N THR A 507 -24.33 55.98 -29.35
CA THR A 507 -23.58 55.13 -28.39
C THR A 507 -23.47 55.78 -27.03
N ARG A 508 -23.20 54.97 -26.01
CA ARG A 508 -22.75 55.46 -24.72
C ARG A 508 -21.43 54.81 -24.36
N THR A 509 -20.57 55.57 -23.71
CA THR A 509 -19.24 55.11 -23.33
C THR A 509 -19.04 55.36 -21.85
N ARG A 510 -18.41 54.40 -21.15
CA ARG A 510 -17.93 54.57 -19.79
C ARG A 510 -16.46 54.24 -19.71
N GLU A 511 -15.79 54.87 -18.77
CA GLU A 511 -14.37 54.68 -18.53
C GLU A 511 -14.14 54.10 -17.14
N CYS A 512 -13.20 53.17 -17.04
CA CYS A 512 -12.76 52.65 -15.75
C CYS A 512 -11.91 53.70 -15.03
N SER A 513 -12.28 54.08 -13.81
CA SER A 513 -11.57 55.08 -13.00
C SER A 513 -10.16 54.62 -12.54
N VAL A 514 -9.78 53.35 -12.75
CA VAL A 514 -8.51 52.80 -12.31
C VAL A 514 -7.55 52.55 -13.47
N CYS A 515 -7.99 51.91 -14.54
CA CYS A 515 -7.13 51.54 -15.66
C CYS A 515 -7.41 52.32 -16.96
N HIS A 516 -8.37 53.22 -16.93
CA HIS A 516 -8.79 54.05 -18.09
C HIS A 516 -9.25 53.22 -19.31
N ALA A 517 -9.54 51.92 -19.13
CA ALA A 517 -10.18 51.15 -20.19
C ALA A 517 -11.59 51.72 -20.44
N THR A 518 -11.98 51.78 -21.70
CA THR A 518 -13.31 52.27 -22.09
C THR A 518 -14.18 51.08 -22.56
N GLU A 519 -15.43 51.14 -22.22
CA GLU A 519 -16.47 50.24 -22.72
C GLU A 519 -17.52 51.08 -23.44
N THR A 520 -17.85 50.70 -24.68
CA THR A 520 -18.83 51.40 -25.49
C THR A 520 -19.92 50.43 -25.93
N GLU A 521 -21.16 50.86 -25.78
CA GLU A 521 -22.32 50.08 -26.24
C GLU A 521 -23.34 51.02 -26.92
N PRO A 522 -24.25 50.49 -27.75
CA PRO A 522 -25.35 51.27 -28.31
C PRO A 522 -26.20 51.92 -27.22
N LEU A 523 -26.75 53.12 -27.49
CA LEU A 523 -27.77 53.67 -26.61
C LEU A 523 -28.93 52.68 -26.44
N PRO A 524 -29.45 52.53 -25.22
CA PRO A 524 -30.63 51.74 -25.00
C PRO A 524 -31.75 52.27 -25.92
N SER A 525 -32.28 51.39 -26.76
CA SER A 525 -33.48 51.75 -27.51
C SER A 525 -34.60 51.94 -26.50
N ASP A 526 -35.21 53.13 -26.52
CA ASP A 526 -36.42 53.40 -25.76
C ASP A 526 -37.54 52.50 -26.25
N THR A 527 -37.55 51.27 -25.76
CA THR A 527 -38.64 50.32 -26.04
C THR A 527 -39.86 50.56 -25.18
N ASN A 528 -39.92 51.68 -24.45
CA ASN A 528 -41.02 51.99 -23.56
C ASN A 528 -42.01 53.03 -24.11
N SER A 529 -42.08 53.20 -25.44
CA SER A 529 -43.11 53.98 -26.06
C SER A 529 -44.05 53.15 -26.90
N ALA A 530 -44.49 52.00 -26.37
CA ALA A 530 -45.70 51.45 -26.87
C ALA A 530 -46.87 52.23 -26.24
N LEU A 531 -47.33 53.26 -26.93
CA LEU A 531 -48.64 53.81 -26.67
C LEU A 531 -49.66 52.68 -26.97
N GLU A 532 -50.13 52.04 -25.92
CA GLU A 532 -51.27 51.14 -26.05
C GLU A 532 -52.52 52.00 -26.25
N LEU A 533 -52.91 52.15 -27.51
CA LEU A 533 -54.14 52.80 -27.84
C LEU A 533 -55.27 51.86 -27.49
N ARG A 534 -55.88 52.01 -26.34
CA ARG A 534 -57.11 51.32 -26.00
C ARG A 534 -58.30 52.03 -26.66
N VAL A 535 -58.92 51.37 -27.59
CA VAL A 535 -60.20 51.81 -28.14
C VAL A 535 -61.27 51.31 -27.19
N VAL A 536 -61.92 52.24 -26.47
CA VAL A 536 -63.04 51.94 -25.60
C VAL A 536 -64.28 52.44 -26.28
N ASP A 537 -65.43 51.73 -26.14
CA ASP A 537 -66.70 52.16 -26.57
C ASP A 537 -67.28 53.31 -25.72
N ALA A 538 -68.44 53.81 -26.03
CA ALA A 538 -69.06 54.92 -25.32
C ALA A 538 -69.38 54.60 -23.84
N GLU A 539 -69.29 53.35 -23.43
CA GLU A 539 -69.53 52.87 -22.07
C GLU A 539 -68.23 52.51 -21.33
N GLY A 540 -67.02 52.70 -21.94
CA GLY A 540 -65.71 52.52 -21.32
C GLY A 540 -65.26 51.05 -21.22
N MET A 541 -65.83 50.15 -22.04
CA MET A 541 -65.42 48.73 -22.09
C MET A 541 -64.38 48.49 -23.22
N ASP A 542 -63.39 47.64 -22.93
CA ASP A 542 -62.37 47.19 -23.93
C ASP A 542 -63.09 46.38 -25.04
N GLN A 543 -62.86 46.70 -26.27
CA GLN A 543 -63.26 45.94 -27.46
C GLN A 543 -62.10 45.13 -28.02
#